data_6c896a7d4db349aac5ea3619a557be32
#
_entry.id   6c896a7d4db349aac5ea3619a557be32
#
_cell.length_a   1.000
_cell.length_b   1.000
_cell.length_c   1.000
_cell.angle_alpha   90.00
_cell.angle_beta   90.00
_cell.angle_gamma   90.00
#
_symmetry.space_group_name_H-M   'P 1'
#
loop_
_entity.id
_entity.type
_entity.pdbx_description
1 polymer ?
#
loop_
_entity_poly.entity_id
_entity_poly.type
_entity_poly.pdbx_seq_one_letter_code
_entity_poly.pdbx_strand_id
1 'polypeptide(L)'
;MLLSEQSRFKFIFFIVVTSSIGQIAAEVYIPSLPYISRDFQVSSSLTQLSIAVFLFGMSLPGILFGYISDFFGRRKILLIATTLSSVGTLLCLTAPNIYVLILGRFIQGLGFSGVGSLSRAILRDRMSGVELARYVSYLAMITVLAIDISPFIGGFLQEYFGWRPIFALL
;
A
#
# COMPACT_ATOMS: atom_id res chain seq x y z
N MET A 1 -30.81 2.15 4.60
CA MET A 1 -30.46 3.22 5.57
C MET A 1 -29.49 4.16 4.88
N LEU A 2 -29.99 5.31 4.41
CA LEU A 2 -29.19 6.28 3.66
C LEU A 2 -28.21 6.96 4.63
N LEU A 3 -26.93 6.74 4.43
CA LEU A 3 -25.89 7.46 5.16
C LEU A 3 -26.04 8.97 4.87
N SER A 4 -25.84 9.83 5.88
CA SER A 4 -25.78 11.27 5.65
C SER A 4 -24.65 11.59 4.65
N GLU A 5 -24.78 12.69 3.90
CA GLU A 5 -23.75 13.08 2.91
C GLU A 5 -22.35 13.17 3.52
N GLN A 6 -22.22 13.67 4.74
CA GLN A 6 -20.96 13.71 5.47
C GLN A 6 -20.40 12.32 5.78
N SER A 7 -21.27 11.35 6.13
CA SER A 7 -20.86 9.96 6.37
C SER A 7 -20.40 9.27 5.08
N ARG A 8 -21.06 9.57 3.96
CA ARG A 8 -20.68 9.07 2.64
C ARG A 8 -19.31 9.62 2.20
N PHE A 9 -19.07 10.92 2.38
CA PHE A 9 -17.79 11.54 2.05
C PHE A 9 -16.64 10.93 2.86
N LYS A 10 -16.78 10.79 4.18
CA LYS A 10 -15.78 10.16 5.04
C LYS A 10 -15.49 8.72 4.63
N PHE A 11 -16.53 7.97 4.30
CA PHE A 11 -16.39 6.58 3.85
C PHE A 11 -15.62 6.49 2.53
N ILE A 12 -15.96 7.32 1.53
CA ILE A 12 -15.28 7.35 0.24
C ILE A 12 -13.83 7.78 0.42
N PHE A 13 -13.57 8.84 1.20
CA PHE A 13 -12.23 9.29 1.51
C PHE A 13 -11.37 8.18 2.12
N PHE A 14 -11.90 7.47 3.10
CA PHE A 14 -11.23 6.31 3.71
C PHE A 14 -10.88 5.25 2.67
N ILE A 15 -11.82 4.90 1.79
CA ILE A 15 -11.61 3.91 0.72
C ILE A 15 -10.50 4.37 -0.25
N VAL A 16 -10.54 5.65 -0.65
CA VAL A 16 -9.54 6.22 -1.55
C VAL A 16 -8.14 6.15 -0.94
N VAL A 17 -7.99 6.62 0.29
CA VAL A 17 -6.70 6.60 1.00
C VAL A 17 -6.18 5.18 1.14
N THR A 18 -6.99 4.27 1.67
CA THR A 18 -6.57 2.88 1.91
C THR A 18 -6.26 2.12 0.62
N SER A 19 -6.96 2.40 -0.48
CA SER A 19 -6.69 1.75 -1.77
C SER A 19 -5.39 2.23 -2.42
N SER A 20 -5.01 3.48 -2.19
CA SER A 20 -3.85 4.12 -2.84
C SER A 20 -2.55 3.90 -2.07
N ILE A 21 -2.61 3.62 -0.76
CA ILE A 21 -1.43 3.57 0.09
C ILE A 21 -0.41 2.51 -0.35
N GLY A 22 -0.85 1.38 -0.87
CA GLY A 22 0.04 0.34 -1.39
C GLY A 22 0.82 0.78 -2.62
N GLN A 23 0.21 1.57 -3.50
CA GLN A 23 0.87 2.12 -4.69
C GLN A 23 1.86 3.21 -4.29
N ILE A 24 1.46 4.10 -3.37
CA ILE A 24 2.35 5.11 -2.79
C ILE A 24 3.58 4.45 -2.17
N ALA A 25 3.39 3.35 -1.42
CA ALA A 25 4.47 2.60 -0.78
C ALA A 25 5.47 1.99 -1.78
N ALA A 26 5.03 1.67 -3.00
CA ALA A 26 5.92 1.22 -4.07
C ALA A 26 6.82 2.35 -4.56
N GLU A 27 6.23 3.51 -4.86
CA GLU A 27 6.88 4.60 -5.58
C GLU A 27 7.73 5.51 -4.67
N VAL A 28 7.25 5.81 -3.46
CA VAL A 28 7.96 6.68 -2.49
C VAL A 28 9.32 6.14 -2.09
N TYR A 29 9.51 4.83 -2.20
CA TYR A 29 10.73 4.11 -1.83
C TYR A 29 11.82 4.15 -2.92
N ILE A 30 11.44 4.32 -4.21
CA ILE A 30 12.35 4.21 -5.36
C ILE A 30 13.57 5.15 -5.27
N PRO A 31 13.42 6.44 -4.91
CA PRO A 31 14.57 7.35 -4.81
C PRO A 31 15.61 6.93 -3.76
N SER A 32 15.22 6.12 -2.79
CA SER A 32 16.08 5.68 -1.70
C SER A 32 16.94 4.46 -2.01
N LEU A 33 16.71 3.76 -3.13
CA LEU A 33 17.43 2.53 -3.47
C LEU A 33 18.96 2.68 -3.50
N PRO A 34 19.54 3.74 -4.11
CA PRO A 34 20.99 3.90 -4.13
C PRO A 34 21.58 4.11 -2.73
N TYR A 35 20.83 4.76 -1.84
CA TYR A 35 21.25 5.01 -0.46
C TYR A 35 21.21 3.74 0.39
N ILE A 36 20.16 2.93 0.22
CA ILE A 36 20.03 1.62 0.87
C ILE A 36 21.14 0.66 0.43
N SER A 37 21.47 0.65 -0.87
CA SER A 37 22.58 -0.13 -1.41
C SER A 37 23.92 0.24 -0.74
N ARG A 38 24.15 1.52 -0.49
CA ARG A 38 25.37 2.02 0.20
C ARG A 38 25.33 1.72 1.70
N ASP A 39 24.18 1.92 2.36
CA ASP A 39 24.03 1.74 3.79
C ASP A 39 24.25 0.26 4.21
N PHE A 40 23.69 -0.65 3.44
CA PHE A 40 23.88 -2.10 3.67
C PHE A 40 25.09 -2.70 2.95
N GLN A 41 25.84 -1.92 2.18
CA GLN A 41 27.03 -2.37 1.39
C GLN A 41 26.71 -3.58 0.49
N VAL A 42 25.57 -3.52 -0.21
CA VAL A 42 25.10 -4.58 -1.10
C VAL A 42 24.98 -4.10 -2.54
N SER A 43 24.87 -5.04 -3.47
CA SER A 43 24.68 -4.71 -4.90
C SER A 43 23.32 -4.01 -5.14
N SER A 44 23.28 -3.14 -6.14
CA SER A 44 22.04 -2.49 -6.59
C SER A 44 20.97 -3.52 -7.01
N SER A 45 21.37 -4.65 -7.56
CA SER A 45 20.46 -5.74 -7.94
C SER A 45 19.72 -6.31 -6.73
N LEU A 46 20.42 -6.50 -5.60
CA LEU A 46 19.80 -7.01 -4.38
C LEU A 46 18.83 -6.00 -3.76
N THR A 47 19.16 -4.71 -3.87
CA THR A 47 18.26 -3.64 -3.40
C THR A 47 17.01 -3.55 -4.31
N GLN A 48 17.16 -3.67 -5.62
CA GLN A 48 16.03 -3.71 -6.57
C GLN A 48 15.13 -4.94 -6.35
N LEU A 49 15.69 -6.06 -5.90
CA LEU A 49 14.91 -7.25 -5.54
C LEU A 49 13.88 -6.94 -4.46
N SER A 50 14.12 -5.99 -3.56
CA SER A 50 13.14 -5.59 -2.54
C SER A 50 11.86 -4.99 -3.15
N ILE A 51 11.96 -4.26 -4.28
CA ILE A 51 10.78 -3.78 -5.02
C ILE A 51 10.08 -4.94 -5.72
N ALA A 52 10.83 -5.79 -6.41
CA ALA A 52 10.24 -6.93 -7.12
C ALA A 52 9.48 -7.85 -6.17
N VAL A 53 10.03 -8.13 -4.99
CA VAL A 53 9.41 -8.96 -3.96
C VAL A 53 8.17 -8.28 -3.35
N PHE A 54 8.19 -6.97 -3.17
CA PHE A 54 7.01 -6.19 -2.74
C PHE A 54 5.88 -6.29 -3.77
N LEU A 55 6.17 -6.05 -5.05
CA LEU A 55 5.19 -6.13 -6.14
C LEU A 55 4.64 -7.56 -6.31
N PHE A 56 5.51 -8.56 -6.15
CA PHE A 56 5.10 -9.96 -6.13
C PHE A 56 4.12 -10.24 -4.97
N GLY A 57 4.43 -9.76 -3.76
CA GLY A 57 3.53 -9.82 -2.61
C GLY A 57 2.19 -9.11 -2.86
N MET A 58 2.20 -7.98 -3.57
CA MET A 58 0.97 -7.25 -3.94
C MET A 58 0.13 -8.00 -4.99
N SER A 59 0.73 -8.72 -5.90
CA SER A 59 0.01 -9.35 -7.02
C SER A 59 -0.70 -10.65 -6.63
N LEU A 60 -0.10 -11.47 -5.78
CA LEU A 60 -0.55 -12.83 -5.49
C LEU A 60 -1.86 -12.92 -4.69
N PRO A 61 -2.03 -12.23 -3.55
CA PRO A 61 -3.14 -12.54 -2.64
C PRO A 61 -4.41 -11.74 -2.88
N GLY A 62 -4.43 -10.79 -3.82
CA GLY A 62 -5.59 -9.90 -4.01
C GLY A 62 -6.90 -10.64 -4.29
N ILE A 63 -6.86 -11.70 -5.09
CA ILE A 63 -8.01 -12.55 -5.40
C ILE A 63 -8.38 -13.38 -4.17
N LEU A 64 -7.39 -13.93 -3.46
CA LEU A 64 -7.60 -14.74 -2.27
C LEU A 64 -8.24 -13.93 -1.14
N PHE A 65 -7.77 -12.72 -0.87
CA PHE A 65 -8.38 -11.83 0.13
C PHE A 65 -9.84 -11.48 -0.21
N GLY A 66 -10.14 -11.24 -1.49
CA GLY A 66 -11.51 -11.06 -1.95
C GLY A 66 -12.38 -12.25 -1.59
N TYR A 67 -11.99 -13.44 -2.04
CA TYR A 67 -12.72 -14.70 -1.81
C TYR A 67 -12.88 -15.01 -0.31
N ILE A 68 -11.80 -14.97 0.46
CA ILE A 68 -11.83 -15.27 1.90
C ILE A 68 -12.74 -14.28 2.65
N SER A 69 -12.75 -13.02 2.23
CA SER A 69 -13.58 -11.99 2.87
C SER A 69 -15.07 -12.15 2.65
N ASP A 70 -15.48 -12.86 1.60
CA ASP A 70 -16.88 -13.20 1.36
C ASP A 70 -17.41 -14.20 2.40
N PHE A 71 -16.55 -15.10 2.91
CA PHE A 71 -16.91 -16.09 3.94
C PHE A 71 -16.73 -15.58 5.37
N PHE A 72 -15.61 -14.92 5.66
CA PHE A 72 -15.26 -14.52 7.03
C PHE A 72 -15.67 -13.07 7.37
N GLY A 73 -16.15 -12.34 6.39
CA GLY A 73 -16.61 -10.95 6.52
C GLY A 73 -15.51 -9.93 6.22
N ARG A 74 -15.88 -8.88 5.47
CA ARG A 74 -14.99 -7.82 4.96
C ARG A 74 -14.13 -7.18 6.05
N ARG A 75 -14.74 -6.86 7.21
CA ARG A 75 -14.07 -6.15 8.31
C ARG A 75 -12.93 -6.96 8.92
N LYS A 76 -13.14 -8.25 9.17
CA LYS A 76 -12.12 -9.10 9.80
C LYS A 76 -10.90 -9.24 8.90
N ILE A 77 -11.13 -9.51 7.62
CA ILE A 77 -10.05 -9.71 6.66
C ILE A 77 -9.31 -8.40 6.36
N LEU A 78 -10.02 -7.27 6.33
CA LEU A 78 -9.39 -5.96 6.21
C LEU A 78 -8.46 -5.67 7.40
N LEU A 79 -8.88 -5.97 8.62
CA LEU A 79 -8.03 -5.82 9.80
C LEU A 79 -6.79 -6.71 9.74
N ILE A 80 -6.93 -7.96 9.31
CA ILE A 80 -5.80 -8.88 9.11
C ILE A 80 -4.82 -8.31 8.06
N ALA A 81 -5.34 -7.86 6.92
CA ALA A 81 -4.53 -7.29 5.85
C ALA A 81 -3.79 -6.02 6.31
N THR A 82 -4.48 -5.13 7.04
CA THR A 82 -3.87 -3.92 7.60
C THR A 82 -2.81 -4.26 8.64
N THR A 83 -3.07 -5.20 9.54
CA THR A 83 -2.06 -5.65 10.52
C THR A 83 -0.84 -6.23 9.82
N LEU A 84 -1.04 -7.03 8.78
CA LEU A 84 0.04 -7.63 8.00
C LEU A 84 0.90 -6.54 7.32
N SER A 85 0.28 -5.53 6.69
CA SER A 85 1.03 -4.42 6.09
C SER A 85 1.79 -3.60 7.13
N SER A 86 1.18 -3.35 8.31
CA SER A 86 1.84 -2.63 9.40
C SER A 86 3.04 -3.40 9.97
N VAL A 87 2.94 -4.72 10.15
CA VAL A 87 4.06 -5.56 10.56
C VAL A 87 5.18 -5.52 9.53
N GLY A 88 4.85 -5.64 8.23
CA GLY A 88 5.83 -5.50 7.17
C GLY A 88 6.52 -4.13 7.16
N THR A 89 5.76 -3.06 7.37
CA THR A 89 6.28 -1.68 7.49
C THR A 89 7.23 -1.53 8.66
N LEU A 90 6.89 -2.07 9.83
CA LEU A 90 7.75 -2.05 11.02
C LEU A 90 9.05 -2.84 10.79
N LEU A 91 8.99 -3.99 10.13
CA LEU A 91 10.19 -4.75 9.74
C LEU A 91 11.09 -3.96 8.79
N CYS A 92 10.51 -3.24 7.83
CA CYS A 92 11.29 -2.37 6.94
C CYS A 92 11.93 -1.20 7.68
N LEU A 93 11.20 -0.55 8.58
CA LEU A 93 11.68 0.58 9.39
C LEU A 93 12.87 0.19 10.28
N THR A 94 12.79 -0.99 10.89
CA THR A 94 13.79 -1.48 11.85
C THR A 94 14.82 -2.44 11.24
N ALA A 95 14.82 -2.60 9.92
CA ALA A 95 15.66 -3.57 9.23
C ALA A 95 17.16 -3.38 9.54
N PRO A 96 17.84 -4.39 10.13
CA PRO A 96 19.28 -4.36 10.40
C PRO A 96 20.11 -4.72 9.16
N ASN A 97 19.53 -5.37 8.18
CA ASN A 97 20.18 -5.82 6.94
C ASN A 97 19.17 -5.92 5.78
N ILE A 98 19.70 -6.09 4.57
CA ILE A 98 18.88 -6.14 3.34
C ILE A 98 17.90 -7.31 3.32
N TYR A 99 18.21 -8.44 3.91
CA TYR A 99 17.33 -9.61 3.89
C TYR A 99 16.08 -9.40 4.73
N VAL A 100 16.21 -8.76 5.90
CA VAL A 100 15.07 -8.38 6.74
C VAL A 100 14.23 -7.32 6.03
N LEU A 101 14.87 -6.37 5.33
CA LEU A 101 14.17 -5.39 4.51
C LEU A 101 13.36 -6.06 3.40
N ILE A 102 13.95 -7.01 2.66
CA ILE A 102 13.26 -7.76 1.59
C ILE A 102 12.07 -8.55 2.15
N LEU A 103 12.25 -9.23 3.28
CA LEU A 103 11.17 -9.96 3.96
C LEU A 103 10.05 -9.00 4.41
N GLY A 104 10.42 -7.87 5.01
CA GLY A 104 9.46 -6.83 5.39
C GLY A 104 8.67 -6.30 4.20
N ARG A 105 9.34 -6.05 3.06
CA ARG A 105 8.70 -5.62 1.82
C ARG A 105 7.73 -6.67 1.26
N PHE A 106 8.06 -7.95 1.34
CA PHE A 106 7.15 -9.03 0.95
C PHE A 106 5.88 -9.03 1.80
N ILE A 107 6.04 -9.03 3.12
CA ILE A 107 4.92 -9.04 4.07
C ILE A 107 4.07 -7.78 3.91
N GLN A 108 4.69 -6.62 3.72
CA GLN A 108 4.03 -5.34 3.46
C GLN A 108 3.20 -5.41 2.17
N GLY A 109 3.76 -5.96 1.08
CA GLY A 109 3.07 -6.16 -0.18
C GLY A 109 1.84 -7.06 -0.06
N LEU A 110 1.95 -8.20 0.65
CA LEU A 110 0.83 -9.09 0.95
C LEU A 110 -0.32 -8.33 1.64
N GLY A 111 0.01 -7.53 2.66
CA GLY A 111 -0.98 -6.74 3.40
C GLY A 111 -1.67 -5.70 2.52
N PHE A 112 -0.92 -4.89 1.77
CA PHE A 112 -1.48 -3.86 0.89
C PHE A 112 -2.32 -4.42 -0.24
N SER A 113 -2.00 -5.62 -0.75
CA SER A 113 -2.85 -6.34 -1.71
C SER A 113 -4.25 -6.58 -1.14
N GLY A 114 -4.33 -7.06 0.11
CA GLY A 114 -5.59 -7.29 0.81
C GLY A 114 -6.35 -5.99 1.05
N VAL A 115 -5.69 -4.95 1.55
CA VAL A 115 -6.31 -3.64 1.79
C VAL A 115 -6.89 -3.06 0.50
N GLY A 116 -6.12 -3.05 -0.59
CA GLY A 116 -6.56 -2.52 -1.88
C GLY A 116 -7.72 -3.29 -2.52
N SER A 117 -7.68 -4.64 -2.48
CA SER A 117 -8.74 -5.48 -3.05
C SER A 117 -10.05 -5.36 -2.26
N LEU A 118 -9.97 -5.37 -0.92
CA LEU A 118 -11.13 -5.25 -0.04
C LEU A 118 -11.76 -3.86 -0.10
N SER A 119 -10.97 -2.80 -0.20
CA SER A 119 -11.47 -1.44 -0.37
C SER A 119 -12.34 -1.32 -1.63
N ARG A 120 -11.88 -1.86 -2.75
CA ARG A 120 -12.66 -1.91 -4.00
C ARG A 120 -13.90 -2.81 -3.89
N ALA A 121 -13.81 -3.95 -3.18
CA ALA A 121 -14.95 -4.82 -2.94
C ALA A 121 -16.03 -4.13 -2.10
N ILE A 122 -15.64 -3.47 -1.01
CA ILE A 122 -16.54 -2.71 -0.14
C ILE A 122 -17.25 -1.58 -0.91
N LEU A 123 -16.54 -0.92 -1.84
CA LEU A 123 -17.14 0.10 -2.69
C LEU A 123 -18.23 -0.49 -3.59
N ARG A 124 -17.97 -1.64 -4.22
CA ARG A 124 -18.94 -2.36 -5.05
C ARG A 124 -20.15 -2.90 -4.26
N ASP A 125 -19.93 -3.29 -3.01
CA ASP A 125 -21.00 -3.76 -2.13
C ASP A 125 -21.98 -2.65 -1.72
N ARG A 126 -21.55 -1.38 -1.81
CA ARG A 126 -22.32 -0.20 -1.37
C ARG A 126 -22.88 0.66 -2.49
N MET A 127 -22.36 0.53 -3.70
CA MET A 127 -22.68 1.38 -4.84
C MET A 127 -22.86 0.53 -6.10
N SER A 128 -23.69 1.02 -7.02
CA SER A 128 -23.97 0.35 -8.29
C SER A 128 -24.16 1.35 -9.44
N GLY A 129 -24.15 0.84 -10.68
CA GLY A 129 -24.44 1.64 -11.86
C GLY A 129 -23.50 2.84 -12.04
N VAL A 130 -24.07 3.97 -12.44
CA VAL A 130 -23.33 5.22 -12.76
C VAL A 130 -22.60 5.78 -11.54
N GLU A 131 -23.16 5.61 -10.35
CA GLU A 131 -22.54 6.08 -9.11
C GLU A 131 -21.23 5.33 -8.84
N LEU A 132 -21.23 4.01 -8.94
CA LEU A 132 -20.02 3.20 -8.81
C LEU A 132 -18.95 3.60 -9.83
N ALA A 133 -19.34 3.75 -11.10
CA ALA A 133 -18.40 4.15 -12.16
C ALA A 133 -17.73 5.50 -11.86
N ARG A 134 -18.49 6.48 -11.38
CA ARG A 134 -17.98 7.80 -10.99
C ARG A 134 -16.94 7.71 -9.88
N TYR A 135 -17.23 6.96 -8.79
CA TYR A 135 -16.30 6.85 -7.67
C TYR A 135 -15.06 6.02 -8.01
N VAL A 136 -15.18 4.98 -8.83
CA VAL A 136 -14.02 4.24 -9.34
C VAL A 136 -13.12 5.14 -10.20
N SER A 137 -13.70 6.03 -11.01
CA SER A 137 -12.93 7.00 -11.80
C SER A 137 -12.21 8.02 -10.90
N TYR A 138 -12.85 8.53 -9.86
CA TYR A 138 -12.19 9.42 -8.88
C TYR A 138 -11.06 8.69 -8.14
N LEU A 139 -11.29 7.45 -7.71
CA LEU A 139 -10.27 6.62 -7.11
C LEU A 139 -9.05 6.46 -8.03
N ALA A 140 -9.26 6.12 -9.29
CA ALA A 140 -8.21 5.96 -10.28
C ALA A 140 -7.42 7.27 -10.47
N MET A 141 -8.11 8.40 -10.64
CA MET A 141 -7.48 9.71 -10.81
C MET A 141 -6.61 10.10 -9.59
N ILE A 142 -7.14 9.96 -8.38
CA ILE A 142 -6.41 10.29 -7.15
C ILE A 142 -5.22 9.35 -6.97
N THR A 143 -5.37 8.07 -7.29
CA THR A 143 -4.28 7.09 -7.19
C THR A 143 -3.15 7.44 -8.16
N VAL A 144 -3.45 7.80 -9.41
CA VAL A 144 -2.43 8.21 -10.39
C VAL A 144 -1.68 9.45 -9.91
N LEU A 145 -2.40 10.49 -9.46
CA LEU A 145 -1.77 11.70 -8.91
C LEU A 145 -0.88 11.40 -7.70
N ALA A 146 -1.33 10.50 -6.82
CA ALA A 146 -0.55 10.09 -5.64
C ALA A 146 0.72 9.32 -6.04
N ILE A 147 0.66 8.47 -7.06
CA ILE A 147 1.81 7.76 -7.63
C ILE A 147 2.83 8.75 -8.18
N ASP A 148 2.38 9.72 -9.00
CA ASP A 148 3.26 10.70 -9.63
C ASP A 148 3.96 11.63 -8.63
N ILE A 149 3.29 11.96 -7.51
CA ILE A 149 3.85 12.82 -6.46
C ILE A 149 4.76 12.04 -5.50
N SER A 150 4.52 10.74 -5.33
CA SER A 150 5.21 9.91 -4.33
C SER A 150 6.75 9.91 -4.46
N PRO A 151 7.37 9.84 -5.65
CA PRO A 151 8.83 9.89 -5.77
C PRO A 151 9.43 11.22 -5.30
N PHE A 152 8.73 12.35 -5.50
CA PHE A 152 9.17 13.66 -5.01
C PHE A 152 9.17 13.71 -3.49
N ILE A 153 8.11 13.20 -2.85
CA ILE A 153 8.03 13.08 -1.39
C ILE A 153 9.13 12.16 -0.88
N GLY A 154 9.34 11.01 -1.55
CA GLY A 154 10.38 10.06 -1.20
C GLY A 154 11.79 10.64 -1.33
N GLY A 155 12.07 11.37 -2.39
CA GLY A 155 13.34 12.05 -2.60
C GLY A 155 13.60 13.11 -1.54
N PHE A 156 12.61 13.93 -1.21
CA PHE A 156 12.70 14.93 -0.15
C PHE A 156 12.97 14.30 1.22
N LEU A 157 12.20 13.27 1.59
CA LEU A 157 12.40 12.55 2.85
C LEU A 157 13.78 11.90 2.91
N GLN A 158 14.23 11.31 1.80
CA GLN A 158 15.54 10.70 1.70
C GLN A 158 16.67 11.71 1.90
N GLU A 159 16.57 12.90 1.32
CA GLU A 159 17.61 13.93 1.39
C GLU A 159 17.79 14.49 2.80
N TYR A 160 16.68 14.75 3.52
CA TYR A 160 16.71 15.42 4.82
C TYR A 160 16.71 14.47 6.01
N PHE A 161 16.12 13.28 5.89
CA PHE A 161 15.88 12.38 7.01
C PHE A 161 16.38 10.95 6.78
N GLY A 162 16.85 10.63 5.56
CA GLY A 162 17.25 9.28 5.18
C GLY A 162 16.07 8.39 4.77
N TRP A 163 16.37 7.13 4.45
CA TRP A 163 15.36 6.22 3.88
C TRP A 163 14.40 5.59 4.92
N ARG A 164 14.82 5.43 6.17
CA ARG A 164 13.99 4.79 7.20
C ARG A 164 12.68 5.53 7.51
N PRO A 165 12.64 6.87 7.65
CA PRO A 165 11.40 7.60 7.89
C PRO A 165 10.35 7.48 6.78
N ILE A 166 10.72 7.07 5.58
CA ILE A 166 9.77 6.77 4.51
C ILE A 166 8.80 5.67 4.93
N PHE A 167 9.30 4.65 5.65
CA PHE A 167 8.46 3.59 6.20
C PHE A 167 7.63 4.05 7.40
N ALA A 168 8.05 5.06 8.14
CA ALA A 168 7.25 5.65 9.22
C ALA A 168 6.06 6.47 8.70
N LEU A 169 6.12 6.96 7.46
CA LEU A 169 5.03 7.67 6.79
C LEU A 169 3.91 6.70 6.33
N LEU A 170 4.25 5.44 6.06
CA LEU A 170 3.36 4.40 5.55
C LEU A 170 2.62 3.64 6.63
#